data_f8a215ee4f6b5d903e6346e775f8c57b
#
_entry.id   f8a215ee4f6b5d903e6346e775f8c57b
#
_cell.length_a   1.000
_cell.length_b   1.000
_cell.length_c   1.000
_cell.angle_alpha   90.00
_cell.angle_beta   90.00
_cell.angle_gamma   90.00
#
_symmetry.space_group_name_H-M   'P 1'
#
loop_
_entity.id
_entity.type
_entity.pdbx_description
1 polymer ?
#
loop_
_entity_poly.entity_id
_entity_poly.type
_entity_poly.pdbx_seq_one_letter_code
_entity_poly.pdbx_strand_id
1 'polypeptide(L)'
;MEGWSAEKVGNSRAPWSKKLILMDKTKQDSLIRRCVNIDWLEVYCLESRFNYPCDADYFRRMGCSVKERDYGTRQYNQMFTICDKWDNPMIEVRRDPPSGGSEFYGLTQDSTHIRLVNAYCYYNNPIGLLREFLMRHDYVFKRIFRIDVCYDFEYFDSGDLPERFVKRFLECKYRKINQCHLTAHGQDNWNGYDWETLSWGSPASMVSTKLYDKTHELRTAANDKPYIRQAWFECGLVDDPMKMVKIGKDGQPYTPKIWRVEFSMKSSADRWVIIEDQSGKREKKKAVPHTMALFEGRERLWERFEELAYHYFRFKYFEPEKRKDRCKDKVLFHFNQNREFYQLKQIAPASKPSHDEAVLRHRLEMYKMKCFDAQIRDACDIILKQLQGRELARLCSNPGSDEINALRQAIAYRMKWKDEDAAVVINRIQKALKEGLIF
;
A
#
# COMPACT_ATOMS: atom_id res chain seq x y z
N MET A 1 -1.76 4.56 -36.34
CA MET A 1 -1.13 4.08 -35.10
C MET A 1 -2.06 3.04 -34.47
N GLU A 2 -1.58 1.81 -34.33
CA GLU A 2 -2.37 0.77 -33.67
C GLU A 2 -2.52 1.13 -32.20
N GLY A 3 -3.75 1.15 -31.71
CA GLY A 3 -4.04 1.44 -30.30
C GLY A 3 -3.30 0.46 -29.37
N TRP A 4 -2.92 0.92 -28.18
CA TRP A 4 -2.37 0.04 -27.17
C TRP A 4 -3.45 -0.96 -26.73
N SER A 5 -3.16 -2.26 -26.85
CA SER A 5 -4.07 -3.32 -26.45
C SER A 5 -3.34 -4.33 -25.58
N ALA A 6 -4.03 -4.88 -24.59
CA ALA A 6 -3.50 -5.93 -23.72
C ALA A 6 -3.08 -7.20 -24.51
N GLU A 7 -3.55 -7.36 -25.75
CA GLU A 7 -3.21 -8.50 -26.60
C GLU A 7 -1.73 -8.56 -26.98
N LYS A 8 -1.04 -7.41 -27.07
CA LYS A 8 0.40 -7.37 -27.40
C LYS A 8 1.31 -7.85 -26.25
N VAL A 9 0.77 -8.04 -25.05
CA VAL A 9 1.53 -8.49 -23.86
C VAL A 9 1.45 -10.02 -23.67
N GLY A 10 1.04 -10.76 -24.69
CA GLY A 10 1.08 -12.23 -24.69
C GLY A 10 -0.15 -12.95 -24.14
N ASN A 11 -1.24 -12.23 -23.84
CA ASN A 11 -2.52 -12.81 -23.46
C ASN A 11 -3.63 -12.21 -24.33
N SER A 12 -4.24 -13.02 -25.16
CA SER A 12 -5.33 -12.63 -26.07
C SER A 12 -6.67 -12.38 -25.38
N ARG A 13 -6.75 -12.54 -24.04
CA ARG A 13 -8.01 -12.46 -23.29
C ARG A 13 -7.87 -11.63 -22.01
N ALA A 14 -8.89 -10.80 -21.78
CA ALA A 14 -9.01 -10.12 -20.50
C ALA A 14 -9.12 -11.15 -19.35
N PRO A 15 -8.51 -10.90 -18.17
CA PRO A 15 -8.51 -11.82 -17.04
C PRO A 15 -9.91 -12.27 -16.57
N TRP A 16 -10.94 -11.52 -16.91
CA TRP A 16 -12.34 -11.77 -16.56
C TRP A 16 -13.19 -12.31 -17.73
N SER A 17 -12.56 -12.71 -18.84
CA SER A 17 -13.29 -13.31 -19.95
C SER A 17 -14.07 -14.54 -19.48
N LYS A 18 -15.37 -14.59 -19.75
CA LYS A 18 -16.25 -15.74 -19.41
C LYS A 18 -15.87 -17.03 -20.14
N LYS A 19 -15.06 -16.96 -21.20
CA LYS A 19 -14.53 -18.13 -21.88
C LYS A 19 -13.24 -18.59 -21.21
N LEU A 20 -13.38 -19.38 -20.16
CA LEU A 20 -12.28 -20.09 -19.53
C LEU A 20 -11.67 -21.10 -20.50
N ILE A 21 -10.36 -21.05 -20.69
CA ILE A 21 -9.63 -22.13 -21.32
C ILE A 21 -9.29 -23.12 -20.22
N LEU A 22 -9.89 -24.30 -20.26
CA LEU A 22 -9.45 -25.42 -19.44
C LEU A 22 -8.02 -25.78 -19.90
N MET A 23 -7.02 -25.44 -19.10
CA MET A 23 -5.65 -25.87 -19.33
C MET A 23 -5.49 -27.31 -18.83
N ASP A 24 -4.75 -28.11 -19.59
CA ASP A 24 -4.44 -29.48 -19.20
C ASP A 24 -3.60 -29.49 -17.89
N LYS A 25 -4.19 -30.03 -16.83
CA LYS A 25 -3.61 -30.06 -15.49
C LYS A 25 -2.38 -30.98 -15.35
N THR A 26 -2.11 -31.82 -16.36
CA THR A 26 -1.16 -32.93 -16.24
C THR A 26 0.32 -32.56 -16.30
N LYS A 27 0.66 -31.30 -16.60
CA LYS A 27 2.05 -30.82 -16.76
C LYS A 27 2.45 -29.65 -15.86
N GLN A 28 1.80 -29.49 -14.72
CA GLN A 28 2.09 -28.35 -13.85
C GLN A 28 3.23 -28.64 -12.86
N ASP A 29 4.30 -27.84 -12.98
CA ASP A 29 5.41 -27.76 -12.04
C ASP A 29 4.93 -27.33 -10.64
N SER A 30 5.60 -27.80 -9.58
CA SER A 30 5.23 -27.52 -8.17
C SER A 30 5.11 -26.02 -7.83
N LEU A 31 5.83 -25.16 -8.54
CA LEU A 31 5.75 -23.69 -8.43
C LEU A 31 4.43 -23.12 -9.00
N ILE A 32 3.85 -23.76 -10.01
CA ILE A 32 2.59 -23.34 -10.62
C ILE A 32 1.41 -23.57 -9.65
N ARG A 33 1.55 -24.50 -8.69
CA ARG A 33 0.52 -24.81 -7.69
C ARG A 33 0.40 -23.72 -6.59
N ARG A 34 1.34 -22.79 -6.48
CA ARG A 34 1.29 -21.74 -5.48
C ARG A 34 0.55 -20.53 -6.02
N CYS A 35 -0.62 -20.24 -5.46
CA CYS A 35 -1.47 -19.13 -5.87
C CYS A 35 -0.97 -17.80 -5.28
N VAL A 36 0.23 -17.39 -5.70
CA VAL A 36 0.82 -16.10 -5.33
C VAL A 36 0.54 -15.06 -6.41
N ASN A 37 0.06 -13.89 -6.03
CA ASN A 37 -0.36 -12.85 -6.94
C ASN A 37 -0.02 -11.46 -6.37
N ILE A 38 -0.07 -10.45 -7.25
CA ILE A 38 -0.12 -9.04 -6.86
C ILE A 38 -1.60 -8.65 -6.80
N ASP A 39 -2.06 -8.11 -5.66
CA ASP A 39 -3.46 -7.65 -5.50
C ASP A 39 -3.59 -6.13 -5.63
N TRP A 40 -2.46 -5.39 -5.53
CA TRP A 40 -2.37 -3.96 -5.73
C TRP A 40 -0.99 -3.58 -6.26
N LEU A 41 -0.94 -2.74 -7.28
CA LEU A 41 0.30 -2.20 -7.81
C LEU A 41 0.12 -0.73 -8.16
N GLU A 42 0.81 0.12 -7.42
CA GLU A 42 0.81 1.57 -7.61
C GLU A 42 2.25 2.07 -7.61
N VAL A 43 2.59 2.91 -8.56
CA VAL A 43 3.92 3.46 -8.75
C VAL A 43 3.88 4.97 -8.77
N TYR A 44 4.99 5.57 -8.31
CA TYR A 44 5.26 6.99 -8.43
C TYR A 44 6.19 7.22 -9.61
N CYS A 45 5.77 8.11 -10.50
CA CYS A 45 6.47 8.45 -11.73
C CYS A 45 6.56 9.98 -11.90
N LEU A 46 7.41 10.41 -12.80
CA LEU A 46 7.40 11.78 -13.33
C LEU A 46 7.02 11.74 -14.80
N GLU A 47 6.24 12.71 -15.25
CA GLU A 47 5.99 12.94 -16.68
C GLU A 47 7.24 13.57 -17.31
N SER A 48 7.77 12.96 -18.36
CA SER A 48 8.95 13.52 -19.04
C SER A 48 8.60 14.60 -20.08
N ARG A 49 7.34 14.65 -20.52
CA ARG A 49 6.84 15.59 -21.52
C ARG A 49 6.24 16.83 -20.88
N PHE A 50 7.08 17.81 -20.60
CA PHE A 50 6.64 19.08 -20.02
C PHE A 50 5.68 19.87 -20.93
N ASN A 51 5.82 19.73 -22.26
CA ASN A 51 5.02 20.47 -23.26
C ASN A 51 3.74 19.75 -23.71
N TYR A 52 3.59 18.48 -23.38
CA TYR A 52 2.43 17.66 -23.73
C TYR A 52 2.04 16.82 -22.50
N PRO A 53 1.20 17.39 -21.61
CA PRO A 53 0.78 16.68 -20.43
C PRO A 53 0.04 15.38 -20.81
N CYS A 54 0.36 14.28 -20.13
CA CYS A 54 -0.35 13.01 -20.28
C CYS A 54 -1.70 13.06 -19.56
N ASP A 55 -2.54 14.01 -19.92
CA ASP A 55 -3.92 14.18 -19.42
C ASP A 55 -4.90 13.22 -20.11
N ALA A 56 -6.16 13.28 -19.74
CA ALA A 56 -7.20 12.45 -20.32
C ALA A 56 -7.36 12.66 -21.83
N ASP A 57 -7.23 13.91 -22.30
CA ASP A 57 -7.36 14.24 -23.73
C ASP A 57 -6.17 13.72 -24.56
N TYR A 58 -4.98 13.69 -23.97
CA TYR A 58 -3.84 13.02 -24.59
C TYR A 58 -4.15 11.55 -24.87
N PHE A 59 -4.67 10.81 -23.89
CA PHE A 59 -5.00 9.40 -24.06
C PHE A 59 -6.17 9.17 -25.03
N ARG A 60 -7.17 10.07 -25.03
CA ARG A 60 -8.27 10.03 -26.04
C ARG A 60 -7.74 10.21 -27.46
N ARG A 61 -6.84 11.18 -27.67
CA ARG A 61 -6.18 11.38 -28.99
C ARG A 61 -5.34 10.17 -29.42
N MET A 62 -4.82 9.41 -28.46
CA MET A 62 -4.11 8.14 -28.72
C MET A 62 -5.07 6.95 -28.96
N GLY A 63 -6.38 7.18 -28.99
CA GLY A 63 -7.40 6.16 -29.26
C GLY A 63 -7.78 5.32 -28.03
N CYS A 64 -7.43 5.75 -26.82
CA CYS A 64 -7.85 5.08 -25.60
C CYS A 64 -9.25 5.53 -25.16
N SER A 65 -10.05 4.61 -24.64
CA SER A 65 -11.23 4.95 -23.84
C SER A 65 -10.77 5.44 -22.47
N VAL A 66 -11.29 6.62 -22.05
CA VAL A 66 -10.88 7.27 -20.79
C VAL A 66 -12.11 7.69 -20.01
N LYS A 67 -12.16 7.26 -18.74
CA LYS A 67 -13.18 7.65 -17.76
C LYS A 67 -12.56 8.63 -16.77
N GLU A 68 -12.97 9.89 -16.85
CA GLU A 68 -12.55 10.92 -15.89
C GLU A 68 -13.43 10.90 -14.66
N ARG A 69 -12.87 11.38 -13.55
CA ARG A 69 -13.63 11.73 -12.35
C ARG A 69 -13.75 13.25 -12.25
N ASP A 70 -14.93 13.71 -11.84
CA ASP A 70 -15.23 15.13 -11.67
C ASP A 70 -14.42 15.79 -10.54
N TYR A 71 -13.72 14.98 -9.73
CA TYR A 71 -12.90 15.43 -8.61
C TYR A 71 -11.59 14.65 -8.54
N GLY A 72 -10.56 15.34 -8.14
CA GLY A 72 -9.23 14.74 -7.87
C GLY A 72 -9.15 14.05 -6.51
N THR A 73 -7.94 13.93 -6.04
CA THR A 73 -7.61 13.44 -4.69
C THR A 73 -7.05 14.59 -3.86
N ARG A 74 -6.81 14.36 -2.55
CA ARG A 74 -6.12 15.34 -1.70
C ARG A 74 -4.72 15.75 -2.24
N GLN A 75 -4.10 14.90 -3.02
CA GLN A 75 -2.73 15.08 -3.54
C GLN A 75 -2.67 15.48 -5.02
N TYR A 76 -3.76 15.29 -5.75
CA TYR A 76 -3.81 15.46 -7.20
C TYR A 76 -5.14 16.07 -7.62
N ASN A 77 -5.10 17.08 -8.51
CA ASN A 77 -6.28 17.74 -9.04
C ASN A 77 -7.03 16.86 -10.04
N GLN A 78 -6.28 16.03 -10.79
CA GLN A 78 -6.85 15.22 -11.85
C GLN A 78 -6.72 13.73 -11.53
N MET A 79 -7.80 13.00 -11.82
CA MET A 79 -7.85 11.55 -11.72
C MET A 79 -8.70 10.99 -12.86
N PHE A 80 -8.13 10.06 -13.62
CA PHE A 80 -8.85 9.37 -14.67
C PHE A 80 -8.40 7.92 -14.79
N THR A 81 -9.22 7.13 -15.49
CA THR A 81 -8.95 5.70 -15.71
C THR A 81 -8.92 5.45 -17.21
N ILE A 82 -7.82 4.88 -17.67
CA ILE A 82 -7.66 4.38 -19.02
C ILE A 82 -8.24 2.97 -19.06
N CYS A 83 -9.10 2.72 -20.04
CA CYS A 83 -9.75 1.45 -20.24
C CYS A 83 -9.09 0.63 -21.37
N ASP A 84 -9.30 -0.67 -21.34
CA ASP A 84 -8.93 -1.55 -22.45
C ASP A 84 -9.90 -1.41 -23.64
N LYS A 85 -9.68 -2.20 -24.69
CA LYS A 85 -10.51 -2.19 -25.90
C LYS A 85 -11.97 -2.68 -25.67
N TRP A 86 -12.26 -3.26 -24.51
CA TRP A 86 -13.59 -3.67 -24.08
C TRP A 86 -14.23 -2.73 -23.05
N ASP A 87 -13.65 -1.52 -22.90
CA ASP A 87 -14.07 -0.48 -21.95
C ASP A 87 -13.95 -0.88 -20.47
N ASN A 88 -13.09 -1.88 -20.16
CA ASN A 88 -12.81 -2.23 -18.77
C ASN A 88 -11.69 -1.36 -18.19
N PRO A 89 -11.82 -0.89 -16.96
CA PRO A 89 -10.78 -0.13 -16.28
C PRO A 89 -9.47 -0.90 -16.22
N MET A 90 -8.37 -0.31 -16.68
CA MET A 90 -7.07 -0.94 -16.75
C MET A 90 -6.00 -0.21 -15.94
N ILE A 91 -5.85 1.08 -16.15
CA ILE A 91 -4.85 1.91 -15.49
C ILE A 91 -5.51 3.18 -14.96
N GLU A 92 -5.33 3.44 -13.68
CA GLU A 92 -5.73 4.68 -13.02
C GLU A 92 -4.52 5.62 -12.96
N VAL A 93 -4.72 6.85 -13.41
CA VAL A 93 -3.71 7.92 -13.38
C VAL A 93 -4.19 9.03 -12.48
N ARG A 94 -3.31 9.48 -11.58
CA ARG A 94 -3.51 10.66 -10.73
C ARG A 94 -2.35 11.61 -10.98
N ARG A 95 -2.66 12.81 -11.43
CA ARG A 95 -1.69 13.81 -11.86
C ARG A 95 -2.10 15.24 -11.47
N ASP A 96 -1.24 16.19 -11.80
CA ASP A 96 -1.45 17.60 -11.53
C ASP A 96 -1.58 17.88 -10.02
N PRO A 97 -0.47 17.81 -9.24
CA PRO A 97 -0.50 18.18 -7.84
C PRO A 97 -0.87 19.67 -7.66
N PRO A 98 -1.73 20.01 -6.68
CA PRO A 98 -2.11 21.40 -6.44
C PRO A 98 -0.86 22.24 -6.11
N SER A 99 -0.76 23.43 -6.71
CA SER A 99 0.39 24.32 -6.64
C SER A 99 0.82 24.74 -5.24
N GLY A 100 -0.05 24.68 -4.24
CA GLY A 100 0.28 24.96 -2.82
C GLY A 100 0.48 23.70 -1.98
N GLY A 101 0.11 22.52 -2.48
CA GLY A 101 0.23 21.22 -1.77
C GLY A 101 1.42 20.39 -2.19
N SER A 102 2.04 20.73 -3.32
CA SER A 102 3.18 19.99 -3.87
C SER A 102 4.38 19.95 -2.92
N GLU A 103 4.72 21.07 -2.26
CA GLU A 103 5.83 21.12 -1.30
C GLU A 103 5.56 20.28 -0.05
N PHE A 104 4.33 20.26 0.45
CA PHE A 104 3.94 19.50 1.65
C PHE A 104 4.09 17.99 1.44
N TYR A 105 3.77 17.50 0.25
CA TYR A 105 3.89 16.08 -0.10
C TYR A 105 5.22 15.73 -0.78
N GLY A 106 6.11 16.71 -1.00
CA GLY A 106 7.35 16.53 -1.75
C GLY A 106 7.08 16.15 -3.22
N LEU A 107 5.97 16.61 -3.77
CA LEU A 107 5.58 16.39 -5.15
C LEU A 107 6.01 17.59 -6.01
N THR A 108 6.47 17.31 -7.22
CA THR A 108 6.72 18.29 -8.28
C THR A 108 5.54 18.33 -9.24
N GLN A 109 5.43 19.35 -10.09
CA GLN A 109 4.29 19.53 -11.00
C GLN A 109 4.15 18.36 -11.98
N ASP A 110 5.27 17.70 -12.32
CA ASP A 110 5.35 16.51 -13.16
C ASP A 110 5.10 15.20 -12.41
N SER A 111 4.80 15.27 -11.10
CA SER A 111 4.53 14.11 -10.27
C SER A 111 3.22 13.42 -10.67
N THR A 112 3.29 12.11 -10.85
CA THR A 112 2.15 11.29 -11.24
C THR A 112 2.15 9.97 -10.47
N HIS A 113 1.00 9.55 -9.96
CA HIS A 113 0.77 8.21 -9.46
C HIS A 113 0.00 7.39 -10.50
N ILE A 114 0.52 6.23 -10.81
CA ILE A 114 -0.08 5.30 -11.77
C ILE A 114 -0.36 3.98 -11.04
N ARG A 115 -1.61 3.56 -11.10
CA ARG A 115 -2.10 2.33 -10.48
C ARG A 115 -2.63 1.37 -11.54
N LEU A 116 -2.12 0.15 -11.53
CA LEU A 116 -2.73 -0.94 -12.28
C LEU A 116 -3.99 -1.41 -11.55
N VAL A 117 -5.14 -1.46 -12.24
CA VAL A 117 -6.40 -1.93 -11.64
C VAL A 117 -6.28 -3.41 -11.26
N ASN A 118 -6.87 -3.81 -10.13
CA ASN A 118 -6.65 -5.11 -9.52
C ASN A 118 -6.84 -6.29 -10.49
N ALA A 119 -7.83 -6.23 -11.39
CA ALA A 119 -8.04 -7.28 -12.39
C ALA A 119 -6.80 -7.52 -13.26
N TYR A 120 -6.08 -6.46 -13.61
CA TYR A 120 -4.85 -6.55 -14.39
C TYR A 120 -3.61 -6.94 -13.58
N CYS A 121 -3.67 -6.82 -12.25
CA CYS A 121 -2.65 -7.37 -11.36
C CYS A 121 -2.60 -8.91 -11.41
N TYR A 122 -3.72 -9.56 -11.78
CA TYR A 122 -3.82 -11.01 -11.97
C TYR A 122 -3.50 -11.46 -13.42
N TYR A 123 -3.04 -10.53 -14.22
CA TYR A 123 -2.61 -10.82 -15.58
C TYR A 123 -1.30 -11.62 -15.57
N ASN A 124 -0.97 -12.27 -16.69
CA ASN A 124 0.21 -13.15 -16.76
C ASN A 124 1.53 -12.42 -16.45
N ASN A 125 1.62 -11.15 -16.85
CA ASN A 125 2.79 -10.29 -16.58
C ASN A 125 2.36 -8.86 -16.23
N PRO A 126 1.81 -8.60 -15.03
CA PRO A 126 1.35 -7.28 -14.64
C PRO A 126 2.49 -6.24 -14.60
N ILE A 127 3.68 -6.66 -14.22
CA ILE A 127 4.87 -5.80 -14.18
C ILE A 127 5.29 -5.39 -15.60
N GLY A 128 5.30 -6.34 -16.53
CA GLY A 128 5.61 -6.07 -17.94
C GLY A 128 4.59 -5.13 -18.58
N LEU A 129 3.30 -5.35 -18.32
CA LEU A 129 2.21 -4.49 -18.77
C LEU A 129 2.39 -3.04 -18.29
N LEU A 130 2.64 -2.86 -16.99
CA LEU A 130 2.86 -1.53 -16.43
C LEU A 130 4.13 -0.88 -17.00
N ARG A 131 5.22 -1.64 -17.12
CA ARG A 131 6.49 -1.13 -17.69
C ARG A 131 6.31 -0.68 -19.14
N GLU A 132 5.61 -1.46 -19.97
CA GLU A 132 5.30 -1.10 -21.36
C GLU A 132 4.48 0.19 -21.41
N PHE A 133 3.47 0.32 -20.56
CA PHE A 133 2.69 1.55 -20.46
C PHE A 133 3.56 2.76 -20.11
N LEU A 134 4.42 2.64 -19.07
CA LEU A 134 5.30 3.73 -18.67
C LEU A 134 6.25 4.16 -19.79
N MET A 135 6.89 3.20 -20.47
CA MET A 135 7.80 3.49 -21.59
C MET A 135 7.09 4.15 -22.77
N ARG A 136 5.89 3.64 -23.13
CA ARG A 136 5.13 4.14 -24.28
C ARG A 136 4.69 5.59 -24.13
N HIS A 137 4.41 6.00 -22.90
CA HIS A 137 3.92 7.33 -22.58
C HIS A 137 4.97 8.23 -21.92
N ASP A 138 6.26 7.84 -22.02
CA ASP A 138 7.41 8.59 -21.52
C ASP A 138 7.33 8.95 -20.01
N TYR A 139 6.75 8.05 -19.19
CA TYR A 139 6.80 8.19 -17.77
C TYR A 139 8.15 7.71 -17.20
N VAL A 140 8.78 8.53 -16.40
CA VAL A 140 10.01 8.16 -15.67
C VAL A 140 9.65 7.52 -14.35
N PHE A 141 9.79 6.19 -14.27
CA PHE A 141 9.59 5.45 -13.02
C PHE A 141 10.55 5.93 -11.93
N LYS A 142 10.05 6.23 -10.75
CA LYS A 142 10.84 6.61 -9.57
C LYS A 142 10.85 5.52 -8.50
N ARG A 143 9.68 5.02 -8.12
CA ARG A 143 9.57 3.97 -7.09
C ARG A 143 8.19 3.31 -7.11
N ILE A 144 8.11 2.13 -6.53
CA ILE A 144 6.83 1.53 -6.15
C ILE A 144 6.25 2.35 -5.00
N PHE A 145 5.04 2.86 -5.14
CA PHE A 145 4.34 3.60 -4.09
C PHE A 145 3.65 2.65 -3.12
N ARG A 146 2.95 1.63 -3.68
CA ARG A 146 2.35 0.53 -2.93
C ARG A 146 2.31 -0.72 -3.78
N ILE A 147 2.64 -1.85 -3.16
CA ILE A 147 2.42 -3.17 -3.74
C ILE A 147 1.86 -4.10 -2.67
N ASP A 148 0.79 -4.81 -3.01
CA ASP A 148 0.21 -5.84 -2.16
C ASP A 148 0.52 -7.21 -2.79
N VAL A 149 1.29 -8.01 -2.07
CA VAL A 149 1.63 -9.39 -2.46
C VAL A 149 0.77 -10.32 -1.64
N CYS A 150 0.03 -11.20 -2.30
CA CYS A 150 -0.88 -12.11 -1.64
C CYS A 150 -0.63 -13.57 -2.02
N TYR A 151 -0.94 -14.48 -1.11
CA TYR A 151 -0.91 -15.92 -1.29
C TYR A 151 -2.24 -16.52 -0.81
N ASP A 152 -2.89 -17.24 -1.72
CA ASP A 152 -4.16 -17.92 -1.47
C ASP A 152 -3.92 -19.41 -1.26
N PHE A 153 -4.54 -19.99 -0.22
CA PHE A 153 -4.34 -21.38 0.17
C PHE A 153 -5.52 -21.92 0.98
N GLU A 154 -5.68 -23.22 0.98
CA GLU A 154 -6.68 -23.94 1.79
C GLU A 154 -6.10 -24.36 3.15
N TYR A 155 -4.84 -24.80 3.17
CA TYR A 155 -4.09 -25.23 4.35
C TYR A 155 -2.74 -24.55 4.38
N PHE A 156 -2.23 -24.26 5.59
CA PHE A 156 -0.82 -23.90 5.73
C PHE A 156 0.10 -25.07 5.31
N ASP A 157 1.33 -24.79 4.95
CA ASP A 157 2.32 -25.82 4.59
C ASP A 157 2.51 -26.86 5.73
N SER A 158 2.27 -26.44 6.98
CA SER A 158 2.26 -27.34 8.15
C SER A 158 1.05 -28.29 8.22
N GLY A 159 0.09 -28.18 7.31
CA GLY A 159 -1.18 -28.91 7.34
C GLY A 159 -2.23 -28.33 8.30
N ASP A 160 -1.90 -27.26 9.03
CA ASP A 160 -2.89 -26.61 9.91
C ASP A 160 -3.97 -25.89 9.11
N LEU A 161 -5.20 -25.95 9.60
CA LEU A 161 -6.31 -25.14 9.10
C LEU A 161 -6.17 -23.69 9.57
N PRO A 162 -6.35 -22.69 8.69
CA PRO A 162 -6.28 -21.30 9.05
C PRO A 162 -7.25 -20.90 10.15
N GLU A 163 -8.49 -21.40 10.15
CA GLU A 163 -9.48 -21.13 11.19
C GLU A 163 -9.00 -21.59 12.57
N ARG A 164 -8.40 -22.79 12.62
CA ARG A 164 -7.84 -23.33 13.86
C ARG A 164 -6.67 -22.49 14.36
N PHE A 165 -5.85 -22.01 13.44
CA PHE A 165 -4.76 -21.09 13.76
C PHE A 165 -5.31 -19.78 14.33
N VAL A 166 -6.28 -19.15 13.65
CA VAL A 166 -6.91 -17.87 14.08
C VAL A 166 -7.50 -18.02 15.48
N LYS A 167 -8.30 -19.05 15.71
CA LYS A 167 -8.90 -19.33 17.02
C LYS A 167 -7.83 -19.45 18.13
N ARG A 168 -6.82 -20.30 17.90
CA ARG A 168 -5.74 -20.50 18.88
C ARG A 168 -4.86 -19.27 19.09
N PHE A 169 -4.68 -18.46 18.06
CA PHE A 169 -3.95 -17.19 18.17
C PHE A 169 -4.70 -16.21 19.08
N LEU A 170 -6.01 -16.08 18.91
CA LEU A 170 -6.87 -15.22 19.75
C LEU A 170 -7.00 -15.76 21.19
N GLU A 171 -6.97 -17.08 21.38
CA GLU A 171 -6.85 -17.74 22.69
C GLU A 171 -5.45 -17.59 23.32
N CYS A 172 -4.58 -16.76 22.73
CA CYS A 172 -3.22 -16.52 23.20
C CYS A 172 -2.30 -17.75 23.25
N LYS A 173 -2.59 -18.83 22.49
CA LYS A 173 -1.71 -19.99 22.37
C LYS A 173 -0.47 -19.72 21.53
N TYR A 174 -0.53 -18.70 20.68
CA TYR A 174 0.57 -18.25 19.84
C TYR A 174 0.83 -16.76 20.04
N ARG A 175 2.07 -16.33 19.83
CA ARG A 175 2.48 -14.93 19.82
C ARG A 175 3.29 -14.65 18.56
N LYS A 176 3.00 -13.52 17.92
CA LYS A 176 3.77 -13.03 16.78
C LYS A 176 5.19 -12.65 17.23
N ILE A 177 6.20 -12.99 16.44
CA ILE A 177 7.59 -12.69 16.79
C ILE A 177 7.83 -11.17 16.85
N ASN A 178 7.35 -10.43 15.86
CA ASN A 178 7.42 -8.98 15.84
C ASN A 178 6.14 -8.38 16.40
N GLN A 179 6.26 -7.60 17.45
CA GLN A 179 5.12 -6.88 18.03
C GLN A 179 4.64 -5.81 17.07
N CYS A 180 3.34 -5.71 16.86
CA CYS A 180 2.69 -4.70 16.06
C CYS A 180 1.21 -4.58 16.48
N HIS A 181 0.56 -3.52 16.03
CA HIS A 181 -0.87 -3.35 16.24
C HIS A 181 -1.63 -4.52 15.61
N LEU A 182 -2.55 -5.11 16.36
CA LEU A 182 -3.44 -6.19 15.92
C LEU A 182 -4.88 -5.68 15.86
N THR A 183 -5.57 -5.98 14.77
CA THR A 183 -7.02 -5.82 14.64
C THR A 183 -7.60 -7.16 14.20
N ALA A 184 -8.69 -7.59 14.83
CA ALA A 184 -9.43 -8.78 14.46
C ALA A 184 -10.88 -8.39 14.12
N HIS A 185 -11.39 -8.98 13.04
CA HIS A 185 -12.78 -8.82 12.61
C HIS A 185 -13.42 -10.20 12.43
N GLY A 186 -14.66 -10.32 12.84
CA GLY A 186 -15.44 -11.53 12.72
C GLY A 186 -16.90 -11.23 13.00
N GLN A 187 -17.74 -12.23 12.81
CA GLN A 187 -19.17 -12.15 13.07
C GLN A 187 -19.49 -12.86 14.39
N ASP A 188 -20.34 -12.23 15.19
CA ASP A 188 -20.91 -12.84 16.37
C ASP A 188 -22.02 -13.82 15.94
N ASN A 189 -21.99 -15.02 16.46
CA ASN A 189 -23.03 -16.01 16.25
C ASN A 189 -23.37 -16.72 17.56
N TRP A 190 -24.46 -17.48 17.59
CA TRP A 190 -24.94 -18.17 18.80
C TRP A 190 -23.89 -19.09 19.45
N ASN A 191 -22.94 -19.61 18.65
CA ASN A 191 -21.88 -20.52 19.11
C ASN A 191 -20.54 -19.82 19.40
N GLY A 192 -20.51 -18.47 19.36
CA GLY A 192 -19.31 -17.65 19.55
C GLY A 192 -18.99 -16.77 18.35
N TYR A 193 -17.71 -16.49 18.14
CA TYR A 193 -17.25 -15.65 17.03
C TYR A 193 -16.70 -16.49 15.88
N ASP A 194 -17.17 -16.23 14.67
CA ASP A 194 -16.52 -16.66 13.42
C ASP A 194 -15.54 -15.58 12.98
N TRP A 195 -14.28 -15.82 13.24
CA TRP A 195 -13.23 -14.88 12.88
C TRP A 195 -12.87 -14.98 11.40
N GLU A 196 -12.97 -13.86 10.71
CA GLU A 196 -12.79 -13.76 9.26
C GLU A 196 -11.48 -13.10 8.90
N THR A 197 -10.99 -12.16 9.71
CA THR A 197 -9.81 -11.36 9.40
C THR A 197 -8.96 -11.06 10.63
N LEU A 198 -7.66 -11.31 10.51
CA LEU A 198 -6.63 -10.78 11.40
C LEU A 198 -5.73 -9.82 10.61
N SER A 199 -5.53 -8.62 11.13
CA SER A 199 -4.65 -7.62 10.53
C SER A 199 -3.56 -7.20 11.51
N TRP A 200 -2.32 -7.19 11.05
CA TRP A 200 -1.15 -6.75 11.81
C TRP A 200 -0.49 -5.56 11.13
N GLY A 201 -0.21 -4.53 11.91
CA GLY A 201 0.31 -3.26 11.47
C GLY A 201 -0.76 -2.17 11.44
N SER A 202 -0.31 -0.93 11.55
CA SER A 202 -1.17 0.26 11.42
C SER A 202 -1.16 0.79 9.98
N PRO A 203 -2.07 1.71 9.63
CA PRO A 203 -2.00 2.41 8.35
C PRO A 203 -0.67 3.14 8.10
N ALA A 204 0.08 3.49 9.15
CA ALA A 204 1.39 4.12 9.05
C ALA A 204 2.55 3.11 8.90
N SER A 205 2.30 1.80 9.10
CA SER A 205 3.35 0.78 8.97
C SER A 205 3.87 0.70 7.54
N MET A 206 5.18 0.49 7.38
CA MET A 206 5.77 0.29 6.05
C MET A 206 5.29 -1.01 5.40
N VAL A 207 5.05 -2.03 6.21
CA VAL A 207 4.41 -3.29 5.79
C VAL A 207 3.30 -3.59 6.77
N SER A 208 2.10 -3.83 6.25
CA SER A 208 0.98 -4.41 6.99
C SER A 208 0.67 -5.80 6.45
N THR A 209 0.19 -6.66 7.34
CA THR A 209 -0.11 -8.05 7.02
C THR A 209 -1.57 -8.33 7.35
N LYS A 210 -2.26 -9.05 6.47
CA LYS A 210 -3.61 -9.55 6.72
C LYS A 210 -3.67 -11.05 6.49
N LEU A 211 -4.41 -11.74 7.33
CA LEU A 211 -4.86 -13.12 7.12
C LEU A 211 -6.38 -13.10 7.16
N TYR A 212 -7.03 -13.52 6.09
CA TYR A 212 -8.49 -13.48 6.02
C TYR A 212 -9.10 -14.55 5.11
N ASP A 213 -10.38 -14.88 5.38
CA ASP A 213 -11.17 -15.78 4.57
C ASP A 213 -11.54 -15.11 3.24
N LYS A 214 -10.77 -15.47 2.20
CA LYS A 214 -10.98 -14.91 0.85
C LYS A 214 -12.24 -15.48 0.17
N THR A 215 -12.65 -16.70 0.52
CA THR A 215 -13.90 -17.28 0.01
C THR A 215 -15.09 -16.48 0.52
N HIS A 216 -15.11 -16.15 1.81
CA HIS A 216 -16.15 -15.32 2.41
C HIS A 216 -16.17 -13.92 1.78
N GLU A 217 -15.01 -13.27 1.67
CA GLU A 217 -14.90 -11.93 1.06
C GLU A 217 -15.43 -11.91 -0.38
N LEU A 218 -15.14 -12.94 -1.19
CA LEU A 218 -15.66 -13.01 -2.58
C LEU A 218 -17.17 -13.21 -2.64
N ARG A 219 -17.77 -13.90 -1.66
CA ARG A 219 -19.22 -14.12 -1.60
C ARG A 219 -19.99 -12.90 -1.15
N THR A 220 -19.40 -12.10 -0.27
CA THR A 220 -20.03 -10.90 0.32
C THR A 220 -19.70 -9.62 -0.46
N ALA A 221 -18.70 -9.66 -1.35
CA ALA A 221 -18.32 -8.50 -2.15
C ALA A 221 -19.42 -8.08 -3.11
N ALA A 222 -19.75 -6.78 -3.13
CA ALA A 222 -20.72 -6.20 -4.05
C ALA A 222 -20.33 -6.36 -5.53
N ASN A 223 -19.04 -6.43 -5.83
CA ASN A 223 -18.51 -6.59 -7.18
C ASN A 223 -17.90 -7.98 -7.36
N ASP A 224 -18.29 -8.66 -8.43
CA ASP A 224 -17.69 -9.92 -8.82
C ASP A 224 -16.22 -9.77 -9.22
N LYS A 225 -15.37 -10.70 -8.76
CA LYS A 225 -13.92 -10.72 -9.03
C LYS A 225 -13.51 -12.02 -9.74
N PRO A 226 -13.98 -12.26 -10.97
CA PRO A 226 -13.75 -13.53 -11.68
C PRO A 226 -12.26 -13.83 -11.91
N TYR A 227 -11.42 -12.80 -11.98
CA TYR A 227 -9.96 -12.94 -12.13
C TYR A 227 -9.31 -13.68 -10.95
N ILE A 228 -9.84 -13.53 -9.74
CA ILE A 228 -9.34 -14.27 -8.56
C ILE A 228 -9.74 -15.76 -8.67
N ARG A 229 -10.97 -16.04 -9.03
CA ARG A 229 -11.44 -17.43 -9.22
C ARG A 229 -10.69 -18.12 -10.36
N GLN A 230 -10.35 -17.37 -11.41
CA GLN A 230 -9.50 -17.85 -12.49
C GLN A 230 -8.11 -18.23 -11.99
N ALA A 231 -7.47 -17.37 -11.18
CA ALA A 231 -6.17 -17.67 -10.58
C ALA A 231 -6.23 -18.91 -9.67
N TRP A 232 -7.31 -19.08 -8.90
CA TRP A 232 -7.53 -20.26 -8.09
C TRP A 232 -7.64 -21.54 -8.93
N PHE A 233 -8.35 -21.47 -10.05
CA PHE A 233 -8.44 -22.59 -10.99
C PHE A 233 -7.07 -22.96 -11.57
N GLU A 234 -6.32 -21.98 -12.04
CA GLU A 234 -4.99 -22.18 -12.62
C GLU A 234 -3.99 -22.80 -11.61
N CYS A 235 -4.14 -22.47 -10.33
CA CYS A 235 -3.32 -23.03 -9.26
C CYS A 235 -3.89 -24.33 -8.64
N GLY A 236 -5.06 -24.82 -9.10
CA GLY A 236 -5.69 -26.04 -8.60
C GLY A 236 -6.32 -25.92 -7.20
N LEU A 237 -6.63 -24.69 -6.76
CA LEU A 237 -7.40 -24.47 -5.54
C LEU A 237 -8.89 -24.76 -5.73
N VAL A 238 -9.40 -24.59 -6.94
CA VAL A 238 -10.76 -24.97 -7.37
C VAL A 238 -10.68 -25.74 -8.69
N ASP A 239 -11.66 -26.58 -8.94
CA ASP A 239 -11.81 -27.34 -10.19
C ASP A 239 -12.86 -26.71 -11.12
N ASP A 240 -13.81 -25.98 -10.56
CA ASP A 240 -14.77 -25.15 -11.28
C ASP A 240 -14.76 -23.72 -10.73
N PRO A 241 -14.17 -22.77 -11.44
CA PRO A 241 -14.06 -21.39 -10.98
C PRO A 241 -15.42 -20.65 -10.99
N MET A 242 -16.39 -21.11 -11.78
CA MET A 242 -17.73 -20.50 -11.80
C MET A 242 -18.52 -20.85 -10.55
N LYS A 243 -18.40 -22.09 -10.09
CA LYS A 243 -19.10 -22.60 -8.90
C LYS A 243 -18.24 -22.54 -7.63
N MET A 244 -16.94 -22.24 -7.78
CA MET A 244 -15.94 -22.33 -6.69
C MET A 244 -15.95 -23.72 -6.02
N VAL A 245 -15.96 -24.77 -6.81
CA VAL A 245 -16.01 -26.16 -6.35
C VAL A 245 -14.68 -26.85 -6.62
N LYS A 246 -14.32 -27.75 -5.72
CA LYS A 246 -13.19 -28.66 -5.82
C LYS A 246 -13.68 -30.10 -5.65
N ILE A 247 -13.07 -31.03 -6.37
CA ILE A 247 -13.39 -32.45 -6.25
C ILE A 247 -12.47 -33.05 -5.17
N GLY A 248 -13.09 -33.61 -4.14
CA GLY A 248 -12.39 -34.28 -3.06
C GLY A 248 -11.72 -35.61 -3.51
N LYS A 249 -10.88 -36.17 -2.65
CA LYS A 249 -10.25 -37.48 -2.90
C LYS A 249 -11.26 -38.62 -3.03
N ASP A 250 -12.43 -38.44 -2.46
CA ASP A 250 -13.59 -39.33 -2.52
C ASP A 250 -14.45 -39.15 -3.80
N GLY A 251 -14.02 -38.23 -4.69
CA GLY A 251 -14.75 -37.90 -5.92
C GLY A 251 -15.95 -36.97 -5.71
N GLN A 252 -16.22 -36.55 -4.46
CA GLN A 252 -17.35 -35.67 -4.18
C GLN A 252 -16.97 -34.21 -4.31
N PRO A 253 -17.84 -33.35 -4.88
CA PRO A 253 -17.62 -31.92 -4.98
C PRO A 253 -17.83 -31.25 -3.62
N TYR A 254 -16.93 -30.37 -3.25
CA TYR A 254 -17.06 -29.51 -2.09
C TYR A 254 -16.61 -28.08 -2.40
N THR A 255 -17.02 -27.10 -1.60
CA THR A 255 -16.54 -25.73 -1.72
C THR A 255 -15.35 -25.54 -0.78
N PRO A 256 -14.14 -25.34 -1.31
CA PRO A 256 -12.97 -25.11 -0.47
C PRO A 256 -13.07 -23.77 0.24
N LYS A 257 -12.61 -23.73 1.48
CA LYS A 257 -12.46 -22.48 2.23
C LYS A 257 -11.04 -21.96 2.02
N ILE A 258 -10.91 -20.99 1.15
CA ILE A 258 -9.62 -20.44 0.73
C ILE A 258 -9.33 -19.19 1.54
N TRP A 259 -8.22 -19.20 2.22
CA TRP A 259 -7.69 -18.10 2.99
C TRP A 259 -6.59 -17.38 2.23
N ARG A 260 -6.38 -16.11 2.58
CA ARG A 260 -5.32 -15.28 2.00
C ARG A 260 -4.44 -14.70 3.09
N VAL A 261 -3.13 -14.81 2.89
CA VAL A 261 -2.15 -13.92 3.53
C VAL A 261 -1.79 -12.83 2.53
N GLU A 262 -1.91 -11.59 2.93
CA GLU A 262 -1.64 -10.40 2.12
C GLU A 262 -0.65 -9.50 2.84
N PHE A 263 0.40 -9.11 2.16
CA PHE A 263 1.37 -8.13 2.61
C PHE A 263 1.22 -6.85 1.79
N SER A 264 0.80 -5.78 2.42
CA SER A 264 0.76 -4.46 1.79
C SER A 264 2.04 -3.70 2.14
N MET A 265 2.87 -3.49 1.14
CA MET A 265 4.17 -2.81 1.25
C MET A 265 4.09 -1.42 0.64
N LYS A 266 4.54 -0.41 1.40
CA LYS A 266 4.56 0.99 0.98
C LYS A 266 5.92 1.44 0.50
N SER A 267 5.97 2.62 -0.10
CA SER A 267 7.19 3.25 -0.64
C SER A 267 8.32 3.46 0.37
N SER A 268 8.00 3.45 1.67
CA SER A 268 9.00 3.55 2.74
C SER A 268 9.70 2.23 3.09
N ALA A 269 9.30 1.13 2.45
CA ALA A 269 9.90 -0.18 2.67
C ALA A 269 11.07 -0.39 1.71
N ASP A 270 12.31 -0.20 2.18
CA ASP A 270 13.52 -0.54 1.43
C ASP A 270 14.04 -1.93 1.79
N ARG A 271 14.79 -2.53 0.88
CA ARG A 271 15.55 -3.76 1.12
C ARG A 271 16.93 -3.44 1.65
N TRP A 272 17.36 -4.23 2.63
CA TRP A 272 18.75 -4.29 2.99
C TRP A 272 19.51 -5.22 2.04
N VAL A 273 20.59 -4.73 1.44
CA VAL A 273 21.50 -5.52 0.64
C VAL A 273 22.86 -5.53 1.34
N ILE A 274 23.48 -6.67 1.41
CA ILE A 274 24.87 -6.77 1.87
C ILE A 274 25.75 -6.47 0.66
N ILE A 275 26.61 -5.47 0.79
CA ILE A 275 27.62 -5.17 -0.22
C ILE A 275 28.92 -5.78 0.26
N GLU A 276 29.51 -6.65 -0.54
CA GLU A 276 30.89 -7.13 -0.35
C GLU A 276 31.84 -6.08 -0.97
N ASP A 277 32.90 -5.76 -0.26
CA ASP A 277 33.98 -4.95 -0.83
C ASP A 277 34.83 -5.77 -1.81
N GLN A 278 35.73 -5.10 -2.53
CA GLN A 278 36.64 -5.76 -3.48
C GLN A 278 37.58 -6.78 -2.83
N SER A 279 37.67 -6.80 -1.51
CA SER A 279 38.48 -7.75 -0.73
C SER A 279 37.68 -8.99 -0.24
N GLY A 280 36.36 -9.07 -0.60
CA GLY A 280 35.51 -10.16 -0.13
C GLY A 280 35.06 -9.99 1.33
N LYS A 281 35.36 -8.85 1.98
CA LYS A 281 34.90 -8.57 3.32
C LYS A 281 33.47 -8.04 3.27
N ARG A 282 32.57 -8.70 3.97
CA ARG A 282 31.16 -8.28 4.06
C ARG A 282 31.06 -6.92 4.75
N GLU A 283 30.92 -5.87 3.94
CA GLU A 283 30.71 -4.54 4.44
C GLU A 283 29.25 -4.11 4.34
N LYS A 284 28.87 -3.28 5.28
CA LYS A 284 27.64 -2.48 5.41
C LYS A 284 26.39 -2.91 4.65
N LYS A 285 25.34 -3.19 5.40
CA LYS A 285 23.97 -3.26 4.87
C LYS A 285 23.58 -1.92 4.26
N LYS A 286 23.35 -1.88 2.95
CA LYS A 286 22.81 -0.71 2.24
C LYS A 286 21.31 -0.87 2.01
N ALA A 287 20.53 0.16 2.29
CA ALA A 287 19.12 0.19 1.92
C ALA A 287 18.98 0.48 0.41
N VAL A 288 18.23 -0.37 -0.28
CA VAL A 288 17.97 -0.25 -1.71
C VAL A 288 16.46 -0.26 -1.93
N PRO A 289 15.91 0.67 -2.73
CA PRO A 289 14.49 0.70 -3.02
C PRO A 289 14.04 -0.56 -3.77
N HIS A 290 12.78 -0.95 -3.59
CA HIS A 290 12.19 -2.02 -4.36
C HIS A 290 12.00 -1.60 -5.81
N THR A 291 12.50 -2.41 -6.73
CA THR A 291 12.31 -2.23 -8.17
C THR A 291 11.20 -3.17 -8.67
N MET A 292 10.56 -2.80 -9.76
CA MET A 292 9.54 -3.66 -10.40
C MET A 292 10.09 -5.04 -10.77
N ALA A 293 11.34 -5.12 -11.19
CA ALA A 293 11.98 -6.39 -11.58
C ALA A 293 12.02 -7.45 -10.46
N LEU A 294 11.93 -7.02 -9.20
CA LEU A 294 11.88 -7.95 -8.05
C LEU A 294 10.57 -8.72 -7.93
N PHE A 295 9.52 -8.25 -8.59
CA PHE A 295 8.16 -8.82 -8.56
C PHE A 295 7.75 -9.42 -9.91
N GLU A 296 8.66 -9.46 -10.87
CA GLU A 296 8.38 -9.92 -12.23
C GLU A 296 8.48 -11.44 -12.34
N GLY A 297 7.34 -12.05 -12.68
CA GLY A 297 7.23 -13.49 -12.80
C GLY A 297 6.91 -14.19 -11.47
N ARG A 298 6.26 -15.37 -11.56
CA ARG A 298 5.75 -16.11 -10.39
C ARG A 298 6.84 -16.54 -9.42
N GLU A 299 8.00 -16.92 -9.92
CA GLU A 299 9.12 -17.36 -9.10
C GLU A 299 9.63 -16.23 -8.19
N ARG A 300 9.93 -15.07 -8.79
CA ARG A 300 10.39 -13.90 -8.02
C ARG A 300 9.32 -13.38 -7.06
N LEU A 301 8.05 -13.43 -7.48
CA LEU A 301 6.94 -13.03 -6.62
C LEU A 301 6.81 -13.96 -5.41
N TRP A 302 7.01 -15.29 -5.61
CA TRP A 302 7.05 -16.24 -4.51
C TRP A 302 8.24 -15.96 -3.57
N GLU A 303 9.39 -15.67 -4.11
CA GLU A 303 10.56 -15.27 -3.32
C GLU A 303 10.28 -14.04 -2.44
N ARG A 304 9.58 -13.05 -2.99
CA ARG A 304 9.20 -11.87 -2.20
C ARG A 304 8.15 -12.19 -1.16
N PHE A 305 7.20 -13.07 -1.48
CA PHE A 305 6.24 -13.55 -0.48
C PHE A 305 6.96 -14.27 0.68
N GLU A 306 7.87 -15.18 0.40
CA GLU A 306 8.65 -15.88 1.44
C GLU A 306 9.44 -14.90 2.33
N GLU A 307 10.09 -13.91 1.73
CA GLU A 307 10.84 -12.88 2.46
C GLU A 307 9.92 -12.08 3.40
N LEU A 308 8.77 -11.64 2.90
CA LEU A 308 7.77 -10.92 3.67
C LEU A 308 7.19 -11.80 4.80
N ALA A 309 6.85 -13.06 4.50
CA ALA A 309 6.32 -13.98 5.48
C ALA A 309 7.36 -14.31 6.57
N TYR A 310 8.61 -14.50 6.21
CA TYR A 310 9.69 -14.72 7.17
C TYR A 310 9.85 -13.55 8.15
N HIS A 311 9.67 -12.32 7.70
CA HIS A 311 9.81 -11.15 8.55
C HIS A 311 8.53 -10.73 9.27
N TYR A 312 7.37 -10.88 8.61
CA TYR A 312 6.11 -10.30 9.07
C TYR A 312 5.02 -11.31 9.44
N PHE A 313 5.23 -12.62 9.21
CA PHE A 313 4.22 -13.64 9.47
C PHE A 313 4.80 -14.87 10.18
N ARG A 314 5.62 -14.65 11.21
CA ARG A 314 6.18 -15.71 12.06
C ARG A 314 5.62 -15.65 13.47
N PHE A 315 5.41 -16.83 14.05
CA PHE A 315 4.79 -17.00 15.36
C PHE A 315 5.56 -18.01 16.21
N LYS A 316 5.38 -17.88 17.54
CA LYS A 316 5.90 -18.82 18.52
C LYS A 316 4.75 -19.34 19.37
N TYR A 317 4.90 -20.55 19.90
CA TYR A 317 4.03 -21.02 20.97
C TYR A 317 4.20 -20.10 22.16
N PHE A 318 3.08 -19.75 22.81
CA PHE A 318 3.11 -18.92 24.01
C PHE A 318 3.28 -19.81 25.24
N GLU A 319 4.41 -19.69 25.88
CA GLU A 319 4.75 -20.36 27.13
C GLU A 319 5.11 -19.26 28.16
N PRO A 320 4.18 -18.88 29.09
CA PRO A 320 4.35 -17.71 29.97
C PRO A 320 5.62 -17.76 30.82
N GLU A 321 6.04 -18.97 31.20
CA GLU A 321 7.21 -19.20 32.06
C GLU A 321 8.54 -19.12 31.30
N LYS A 322 8.49 -19.09 29.98
CA LYS A 322 9.70 -19.06 29.13
C LYS A 322 9.91 -17.67 28.52
N ARG A 323 11.18 -17.28 28.42
CA ARG A 323 11.54 -16.11 27.63
C ARG A 323 11.21 -16.35 26.14
N LYS A 324 10.85 -15.29 25.42
CA LYS A 324 10.45 -15.31 24.00
C LYS A 324 11.42 -16.09 23.08
N ASP A 325 12.70 -15.92 23.31
CA ASP A 325 13.77 -16.58 22.54
C ASP A 325 13.78 -18.10 22.72
N ARG A 326 13.33 -18.60 23.88
CA ARG A 326 13.28 -20.03 24.24
C ARG A 326 11.96 -20.70 23.86
N CYS A 327 10.94 -19.95 23.47
CA CYS A 327 9.68 -20.52 22.99
C CYS A 327 9.88 -21.13 21.60
N LYS A 328 9.24 -22.29 21.36
CA LYS A 328 9.31 -22.97 20.06
C LYS A 328 8.60 -22.18 18.96
N ASP A 329 9.13 -22.20 17.76
CA ASP A 329 8.50 -21.60 16.59
C ASP A 329 7.24 -22.40 16.20
N LYS A 330 6.13 -21.68 15.93
CA LYS A 330 4.95 -22.24 15.27
C LYS A 330 5.17 -22.11 13.76
N VAL A 331 5.60 -23.19 13.14
CA VAL A 331 5.81 -23.24 11.70
C VAL A 331 4.46 -23.28 11.00
N LEU A 332 4.19 -22.33 10.12
CA LEU A 332 3.02 -22.26 9.26
C LEU A 332 3.41 -22.48 7.79
N PHE A 333 4.45 -21.79 7.34
CA PHE A 333 5.04 -21.93 6.02
C PHE A 333 6.44 -22.54 6.10
N HIS A 334 6.78 -23.37 5.12
CA HIS A 334 8.12 -23.93 4.96
C HIS A 334 8.95 -23.01 4.07
N PHE A 335 9.90 -22.28 4.67
CA PHE A 335 10.80 -21.40 3.95
C PHE A 335 11.99 -22.17 3.38
N ASN A 336 12.50 -21.72 2.24
CA ASN A 336 13.72 -22.26 1.69
C ASN A 336 14.90 -21.89 2.59
N GLN A 337 15.45 -22.88 3.31
CA GLN A 337 16.52 -22.68 4.30
C GLN A 337 17.85 -22.22 3.67
N ASN A 338 18.04 -22.44 2.38
CA ASN A 338 19.26 -22.05 1.67
C ASN A 338 19.22 -20.59 1.20
N ARG A 339 18.16 -19.85 1.53
CA ARG A 339 17.98 -18.46 1.09
C ARG A 339 18.31 -17.50 2.23
N GLU A 340 19.19 -16.54 1.97
CA GLU A 340 19.37 -15.39 2.87
C GLU A 340 18.15 -14.46 2.75
N PHE A 341 17.40 -14.29 3.85
CA PHE A 341 16.28 -13.36 3.91
C PHE A 341 16.80 -11.98 4.31
N TYR A 342 16.75 -11.05 3.37
CA TYR A 342 17.13 -9.66 3.64
C TYR A 342 16.12 -8.99 4.58
N GLN A 343 16.62 -8.38 5.65
CA GLN A 343 15.78 -7.57 6.52
C GLN A 343 15.29 -6.32 5.77
N LEU A 344 13.97 -6.08 5.79
CA LEU A 344 13.44 -4.81 5.35
C LEU A 344 13.82 -3.73 6.36
N LYS A 345 14.39 -2.62 5.87
CA LYS A 345 14.64 -1.43 6.68
C LYS A 345 13.49 -0.46 6.49
N GLN A 346 12.93 0.00 7.59
CA GLN A 346 12.21 1.26 7.57
C GLN A 346 13.22 2.36 7.30
N ILE A 347 13.11 3.05 6.16
CA ILE A 347 13.72 4.36 6.05
C ILE A 347 13.03 5.17 7.14
N ALA A 348 13.81 5.61 8.14
CA ALA A 348 13.30 6.65 9.01
C ALA A 348 12.88 7.78 8.05
N PRO A 349 11.60 8.17 7.99
CA PRO A 349 11.24 9.35 7.23
C PRO A 349 12.16 10.45 7.76
N ALA A 350 12.70 11.25 6.84
CA ALA A 350 13.48 12.41 7.22
C ALA A 350 12.74 13.09 8.37
N SER A 351 13.29 13.03 9.57
CA SER A 351 12.70 13.39 10.85
C SER A 351 11.15 13.37 10.81
N LYS A 352 10.53 12.23 11.19
CA LYS A 352 9.09 12.31 11.48
C LYS A 352 8.94 13.44 12.49
N PRO A 353 8.08 14.43 12.21
CA PRO A 353 7.72 15.38 13.23
C PRO A 353 7.37 14.58 14.48
N SER A 354 7.82 15.02 15.64
CA SER A 354 7.45 14.41 16.91
C SER A 354 5.94 14.23 16.91
N HIS A 355 5.42 13.23 17.63
CA HIS A 355 3.96 13.05 17.71
C HIS A 355 3.26 14.36 18.03
N ASP A 356 3.86 15.16 18.90
CA ASP A 356 3.37 16.48 19.30
C ASP A 356 3.38 17.50 18.13
N GLU A 357 4.42 17.49 17.31
CA GLU A 357 4.47 18.32 16.10
C GLU A 357 3.40 17.93 15.08
N ALA A 358 3.20 16.65 14.85
CA ALA A 358 2.15 16.15 13.95
C ALA A 358 0.75 16.53 14.44
N VAL A 359 0.52 16.46 15.75
CA VAL A 359 -0.74 16.88 16.38
C VAL A 359 -0.94 18.40 16.24
N LEU A 360 0.09 19.18 16.47
CA LEU A 360 0.01 20.64 16.34
C LEU A 360 -0.22 21.08 14.89
N ARG A 361 0.47 20.47 13.93
CA ARG A 361 0.23 20.72 12.50
C ARG A 361 -1.21 20.40 12.11
N HIS A 362 -1.71 19.24 12.52
CA HIS A 362 -3.08 18.87 12.27
C HIS A 362 -4.09 19.85 12.89
N ARG A 363 -3.87 20.27 14.16
CA ARG A 363 -4.72 21.29 14.81
C ARG A 363 -4.68 22.61 14.07
N LEU A 364 -3.51 23.04 13.61
CA LEU A 364 -3.36 24.30 12.87
C LEU A 364 -4.05 24.23 11.51
N GLU A 365 -3.93 23.12 10.80
CA GLU A 365 -4.68 22.87 9.54
C GLU A 365 -6.18 22.89 9.76
N MET A 366 -6.68 22.22 10.81
CA MET A 366 -8.10 22.21 11.14
C MET A 366 -8.60 23.62 11.52
N TYR A 367 -7.79 24.38 12.27
CA TYR A 367 -8.14 25.77 12.59
C TYR A 367 -8.20 26.65 11.36
N LYS A 368 -7.21 26.55 10.46
CA LYS A 368 -7.20 27.21 9.15
C LYS A 368 -8.45 26.90 8.34
N MET A 369 -8.85 25.62 8.24
CA MET A 369 -10.01 25.19 7.45
C MET A 369 -11.34 25.75 7.98
N LYS A 370 -11.45 25.91 9.30
CA LYS A 370 -12.68 26.38 9.95
C LYS A 370 -12.71 27.89 10.19
N CYS A 371 -11.57 28.57 10.03
CA CYS A 371 -11.47 30.01 10.22
C CYS A 371 -11.97 30.76 8.96
N PHE A 372 -12.94 31.64 9.14
CA PHE A 372 -13.42 32.52 8.07
C PHE A 372 -12.53 33.76 7.83
N ASP A 373 -11.66 34.07 8.77
CA ASP A 373 -10.72 35.19 8.70
C ASP A 373 -9.58 34.86 7.74
N ALA A 374 -9.51 35.58 6.63
CA ALA A 374 -8.47 35.36 5.60
C ALA A 374 -7.07 35.64 6.15
N GLN A 375 -6.89 36.65 7.00
CA GLN A 375 -5.59 37.01 7.58
C GLN A 375 -5.05 35.89 8.48
N ILE A 376 -5.94 35.27 9.27
CA ILE A 376 -5.56 34.12 10.11
C ILE A 376 -5.20 32.91 9.25
N ARG A 377 -5.92 32.65 8.17
CA ARG A 377 -5.60 31.56 7.25
C ARG A 377 -4.23 31.71 6.61
N ASP A 378 -3.92 32.92 6.13
CA ASP A 378 -2.64 33.22 5.50
C ASP A 378 -1.48 33.14 6.50
N ALA A 379 -1.69 33.61 7.74
CA ALA A 379 -0.71 33.43 8.81
C ALA A 379 -0.49 31.95 9.19
N CYS A 380 -1.56 31.14 9.24
CA CYS A 380 -1.44 29.69 9.44
C CYS A 380 -0.60 29.04 8.34
N ASP A 381 -0.76 29.47 7.08
CA ASP A 381 0.04 28.96 5.97
C ASP A 381 1.52 29.29 6.10
N ILE A 382 1.84 30.51 6.50
CA ILE A 382 3.24 30.90 6.76
C ILE A 382 3.82 30.05 7.89
N ILE A 383 3.09 29.88 8.99
CA ILE A 383 3.54 29.08 10.13
C ILE A 383 3.78 27.62 9.72
N LEU A 384 2.82 27.01 8.99
CA LEU A 384 2.93 25.64 8.50
C LEU A 384 4.11 25.43 7.54
N LYS A 385 4.44 26.44 6.73
CA LYS A 385 5.55 26.38 5.78
C LYS A 385 6.92 26.59 6.42
N GLN A 386 7.03 27.40 7.46
CA GLN A 386 8.31 27.86 7.99
C GLN A 386 8.76 27.15 9.26
N LEU A 387 7.81 26.73 10.12
CA LEU A 387 8.16 26.12 11.39
C LEU A 387 8.21 24.61 11.30
N GLN A 388 9.30 24.02 11.78
CA GLN A 388 9.50 22.58 11.86
C GLN A 388 9.95 22.16 13.25
N GLY A 389 9.57 20.93 13.68
CA GLY A 389 10.07 20.32 14.89
C GLY A 389 9.83 21.13 16.16
N ARG A 390 10.91 21.44 16.86
CA ARG A 390 10.87 22.14 18.15
C ARG A 390 10.33 23.57 18.05
N GLU A 391 10.44 24.21 16.89
CA GLU A 391 9.98 25.59 16.70
C GLU A 391 8.44 25.68 16.71
N LEU A 392 7.77 24.73 16.08
CA LEU A 392 6.30 24.66 16.11
C LEU A 392 5.80 24.36 17.53
N ALA A 393 6.48 23.48 18.27
CA ALA A 393 6.14 23.19 19.66
C ALA A 393 6.30 24.43 20.57
N ARG A 394 7.28 25.27 20.33
CA ARG A 394 7.51 26.52 21.07
C ARG A 394 6.41 27.56 20.86
N LEU A 395 5.72 27.52 19.74
CA LEU A 395 4.54 28.37 19.50
C LEU A 395 3.45 28.17 20.58
N CYS A 396 3.43 27.00 21.21
CA CYS A 396 2.50 26.68 22.30
C CYS A 396 3.05 27.03 23.68
N SER A 397 4.34 27.39 23.86
CA SER A 397 4.96 27.43 25.18
C SER A 397 4.86 28.76 25.90
N ASN A 398 5.13 29.93 25.36
CA ASN A 398 4.95 31.23 26.08
C ASN A 398 4.78 32.41 25.12
N PRO A 399 3.76 33.26 25.31
CA PRO A 399 3.68 34.53 24.61
C PRO A 399 4.76 35.45 25.15
N GLY A 400 5.72 35.82 24.34
CA GLY A 400 6.78 36.78 24.73
C GLY A 400 8.21 36.29 24.55
N SER A 401 8.44 35.04 24.10
CA SER A 401 9.78 34.57 23.78
C SER A 401 10.34 35.26 22.53
N ASP A 402 11.66 35.43 22.45
CA ASP A 402 12.34 36.02 21.28
C ASP A 402 11.98 35.30 19.97
N GLU A 403 11.73 34.03 20.05
CA GLU A 403 11.32 33.20 18.90
C GLU A 403 9.93 33.56 18.37
N ILE A 404 8.96 33.87 19.26
CA ILE A 404 7.63 34.33 18.88
C ILE A 404 7.71 35.76 18.33
N ASN A 405 8.58 36.57 18.86
CA ASN A 405 8.82 37.92 18.33
C ASN A 405 9.43 37.87 16.93
N ALA A 406 10.41 36.99 16.71
CA ALA A 406 10.98 36.76 15.38
C ALA A 406 9.91 36.23 14.38
N LEU A 407 9.03 35.33 14.81
CA LEU A 407 7.94 34.81 13.98
C LEU A 407 6.92 35.93 13.66
N ARG A 408 6.55 36.78 14.64
CA ARG A 408 5.69 37.93 14.42
C ARG A 408 6.27 38.86 13.37
N GLN A 409 7.53 39.22 13.48
CA GLN A 409 8.22 40.05 12.51
C GLN A 409 8.27 39.41 11.12
N ALA A 410 8.55 38.11 11.04
CA ALA A 410 8.55 37.38 9.77
C ALA A 410 7.16 37.38 9.09
N ILE A 411 6.08 37.19 9.86
CA ILE A 411 4.70 37.25 9.36
C ILE A 411 4.34 38.67 8.96
N ALA A 412 4.61 39.66 9.82
CA ALA A 412 4.36 41.08 9.54
C ALA A 412 5.08 41.53 8.26
N TYR A 413 6.34 41.18 8.09
CA TYR A 413 7.12 41.50 6.89
C TYR A 413 6.50 40.88 5.61
N ARG A 414 6.17 39.61 5.66
CA ARG A 414 5.59 38.90 4.48
C ARG A 414 4.22 39.38 4.11
N MET A 415 3.39 39.67 5.12
CA MET A 415 2.02 40.14 4.92
C MET A 415 1.94 41.67 4.70
N LYS A 416 3.05 42.36 4.81
CA LYS A 416 3.10 43.86 4.83
C LYS A 416 2.15 44.44 5.90
N TRP A 417 2.04 43.76 7.04
CA TRP A 417 1.25 44.22 8.18
C TRP A 417 2.13 45.02 9.16
N LYS A 418 1.42 45.76 10.03
CA LYS A 418 2.06 46.32 11.22
C LYS A 418 2.35 45.19 12.23
N ASP A 419 3.38 45.34 13.03
CA ASP A 419 3.80 44.34 14.02
C ASP A 419 2.67 44.04 15.03
N GLU A 420 1.86 45.04 15.36
CA GLU A 420 0.68 44.95 16.23
C GLU A 420 -0.40 44.00 15.66
N ASP A 421 -0.67 44.07 14.37
CA ASP A 421 -1.67 43.22 13.70
C ASP A 421 -1.18 41.78 13.67
N ALA A 422 0.10 41.57 13.39
CA ALA A 422 0.69 40.24 13.43
C ALA A 422 0.64 39.62 14.84
N ALA A 423 0.81 40.44 15.88
CA ALA A 423 0.72 40.01 17.26
C ALA A 423 -0.71 39.53 17.62
N VAL A 424 -1.72 40.26 17.17
CA VAL A 424 -3.14 39.88 17.39
C VAL A 424 -3.46 38.53 16.74
N VAL A 425 -3.03 38.35 15.49
CA VAL A 425 -3.26 37.10 14.74
C VAL A 425 -2.53 35.92 15.41
N ILE A 426 -1.28 36.07 15.77
CA ILE A 426 -0.51 34.99 16.42
C ILE A 426 -1.10 34.64 17.77
N ASN A 427 -1.53 35.62 18.57
CA ASN A 427 -2.17 35.34 19.86
C ASN A 427 -3.48 34.55 19.69
N ARG A 428 -4.27 34.85 18.66
CA ARG A 428 -5.48 34.06 18.33
C ARG A 428 -5.12 32.62 17.96
N ILE A 429 -4.11 32.42 17.11
CA ILE A 429 -3.65 31.10 16.73
C ILE A 429 -3.14 30.32 17.95
N GLN A 430 -2.35 30.96 18.81
CA GLN A 430 -1.85 30.36 20.05
C GLN A 430 -2.97 29.95 20.99
N LYS A 431 -3.97 30.82 21.15
CA LYS A 431 -5.16 30.53 21.97
C LYS A 431 -5.90 29.29 21.44
N ALA A 432 -6.15 29.25 20.13
CA ALA A 432 -6.82 28.11 19.49
C ALA A 432 -6.03 26.79 19.63
N LEU A 433 -4.69 26.85 19.58
CA LEU A 433 -3.84 25.66 19.78
C LEU A 433 -3.81 25.16 21.22
N LYS A 434 -3.90 26.07 22.20
CA LYS A 434 -3.86 25.73 23.65
C LYS A 434 -5.20 25.25 24.19
N GLU A 435 -6.27 25.94 23.86
CA GLU A 435 -7.60 25.71 24.45
C GLU A 435 -8.42 24.61 23.71
N GLY A 436 -7.85 24.04 22.66
CA GLY A 436 -8.64 23.25 21.71
C GLY A 436 -9.57 24.14 20.92
N LEU A 437 -9.93 23.70 19.72
CA LEU A 437 -10.80 24.47 18.82
C LEU A 437 -12.18 24.68 19.45
N ILE A 438 -12.35 25.76 20.19
CA ILE A 438 -13.66 26.27 20.56
C ILE A 438 -14.12 27.14 19.37
N PHE A 439 -15.11 26.67 18.66
CA PHE A 439 -15.81 27.39 17.59
C PHE A 439 -17.12 27.91 18.13
#